data_9e0bbd4dd0ac0d0e47e508e412de9261
#
_entry.id   9e0bbd4dd0ac0d0e47e508e412de9261
#
_cell.length_a   1.000
_cell.length_b   1.000
_cell.length_c   1.000
_cell.angle_alpha   90.00
_cell.angle_beta   90.00
_cell.angle_gamma   90.00
#
_symmetry.space_group_name_H-M   'P 1'
#
loop_
_entity.id
_entity.type
_entity.pdbx_description
1 polymer ?
#
loop_
_entity_poly.entity_id
_entity_poly.type
_entity_poly.pdbx_seq_one_letter_code
_entity_poly.pdbx_strand_id
1 'polypeptide(L)'
;MTPTRSRRASFCLLTLVLGLISLTHSTSVIAEGPDQLIVGNFSLATPGEPFPQGWKPLIFEKIPEHTQYDLVKDEQEVVVKAISRQSSSGLTREISIDPKEYPVIKWRWKVENILQKGDVAKKSGDDYPARLYITFQYDSSQVGFFEKAKFETIKLLYGQYPPIGAINYIWESKSPIGTIVPNPYTDRVYMFVTQSGSAKLNQWVTEERNIYEDYKKAFGEDPPHISGVAIMTDTDNTKESAVAYYGDIVFKKSVKE
;
A
#
# COMPACT_ATOMS: atom_id res chain seq x y z
N MET A 1 85.24 -57.65 39.46
CA MET A 1 83.84 -57.95 39.56
C MET A 1 83.05 -56.65 39.44
N THR A 2 82.73 -56.28 38.22
CA THR A 2 82.05 -55.02 37.92
C THR A 2 80.93 -55.31 36.91
N PRO A 3 79.67 -54.87 37.11
CA PRO A 3 78.65 -55.16 36.20
C PRO A 3 78.54 -54.04 35.13
N THR A 4 78.37 -54.47 33.95
CA THR A 4 78.19 -53.66 32.69
C THR A 4 76.84 -52.94 32.66
N ARG A 5 76.90 -51.68 32.43
CA ARG A 5 75.71 -50.79 32.24
C ARG A 5 75.26 -50.81 30.77
N SER A 6 74.11 -51.36 30.52
CA SER A 6 73.42 -51.29 29.23
C SER A 6 72.77 -49.90 29.02
N ARG A 7 73.13 -49.24 27.91
CA ARG A 7 72.45 -47.99 27.44
C ARG A 7 71.27 -48.38 26.56
N ARG A 8 70.07 -48.05 27.04
CA ARG A 8 68.85 -48.06 26.22
C ARG A 8 68.74 -46.74 25.45
N ALA A 9 68.76 -46.80 24.15
CA ALA A 9 68.41 -45.67 23.29
C ALA A 9 66.88 -45.45 23.29
N SER A 10 66.47 -44.28 23.72
CA SER A 10 65.09 -43.84 23.57
C SER A 10 64.87 -43.23 22.19
N PHE A 11 64.06 -43.90 21.39
CA PHE A 11 63.54 -43.36 20.13
C PHE A 11 62.37 -42.38 20.46
N CYS A 12 62.59 -41.13 20.17
CA CYS A 12 61.57 -40.10 20.33
C CYS A 12 60.73 -40.09 19.01
N LEU A 13 59.52 -40.58 19.07
CA LEU A 13 58.59 -40.59 17.94
C LEU A 13 57.86 -39.20 17.93
N LEU A 14 58.26 -38.41 16.93
CA LEU A 14 57.66 -37.07 16.70
C LEU A 14 56.37 -37.25 15.90
N THR A 15 55.21 -37.26 16.56
CA THR A 15 53.89 -37.29 15.88
C THR A 15 53.52 -35.89 15.44
N LEU A 16 53.53 -35.67 14.12
CA LEU A 16 53.08 -34.45 13.46
C LEU A 16 51.55 -34.48 13.39
N VAL A 17 50.87 -33.66 14.23
CA VAL A 17 49.44 -33.46 14.18
C VAL A 17 49.16 -32.40 13.15
N LEU A 18 48.74 -32.77 11.97
CA LEU A 18 48.13 -31.85 11.00
C LEU A 18 46.73 -31.45 11.45
N GLY A 19 46.61 -30.29 12.01
CA GLY A 19 45.30 -29.66 12.29
C GLY A 19 44.63 -29.21 11.00
N LEU A 20 43.60 -29.95 10.55
CA LEU A 20 42.66 -29.45 9.54
C LEU A 20 41.86 -28.28 10.14
N ILE A 21 42.19 -27.06 9.74
CA ILE A 21 41.34 -25.89 10.00
C ILE A 21 40.20 -25.94 8.99
N SER A 22 39.05 -26.46 9.39
CA SER A 22 37.77 -26.32 8.65
C SER A 22 37.31 -24.87 8.70
N LEU A 23 37.53 -24.12 7.64
CA LEU A 23 36.87 -22.82 7.46
C LEU A 23 35.38 -23.08 7.25
N THR A 24 34.58 -22.96 8.29
CA THR A 24 33.13 -22.88 8.15
C THR A 24 32.79 -21.49 7.60
N HIS A 25 32.47 -21.45 6.33
CA HIS A 25 31.84 -20.26 5.74
C HIS A 25 30.43 -20.15 6.34
N SER A 26 30.25 -19.27 7.32
CA SER A 26 28.93 -18.85 7.78
C SER A 26 28.32 -18.01 6.65
N THR A 27 27.53 -18.62 5.78
CA THR A 27 26.61 -17.87 4.92
C THR A 27 25.57 -17.26 5.85
N SER A 28 25.64 -15.95 6.04
CA SER A 28 24.59 -15.18 6.69
C SER A 28 23.33 -15.33 5.83
N VAL A 29 22.41 -16.19 6.25
CA VAL A 29 21.04 -16.23 5.70
C VAL A 29 20.39 -14.91 6.14
N ILE A 30 20.27 -13.98 5.20
CA ILE A 30 19.43 -12.79 5.39
C ILE A 30 18.01 -13.34 5.53
N ALA A 31 17.40 -13.19 6.69
CA ALA A 31 16.02 -13.56 6.90
C ALA A 31 15.16 -12.74 5.93
N GLU A 32 14.55 -13.38 4.95
CA GLU A 32 13.57 -12.73 4.08
C GLU A 32 12.39 -12.26 4.94
N GLY A 33 11.93 -11.03 4.69
CA GLY A 33 10.70 -10.50 5.32
C GLY A 33 9.46 -11.35 4.95
N PRO A 34 8.32 -11.16 5.61
CA PRO A 34 7.12 -11.96 5.38
C PRO A 34 6.66 -11.86 3.92
N ASP A 35 6.02 -12.90 3.40
CA ASP A 35 5.51 -12.90 2.01
C ASP A 35 4.36 -11.92 1.78
N GLN A 36 3.71 -11.50 2.86
CA GLN A 36 2.57 -10.58 2.82
C GLN A 36 2.63 -9.56 3.96
N LEU A 37 2.23 -8.32 3.67
CA LEU A 37 2.05 -7.23 4.63
C LEU A 37 0.56 -6.86 4.67
N ILE A 38 -0.10 -7.11 5.80
CA ILE A 38 -1.52 -6.78 5.98
C ILE A 38 -1.60 -5.31 6.44
N VAL A 39 -2.11 -4.47 5.57
CA VAL A 39 -2.26 -3.02 5.81
C VAL A 39 -3.66 -2.68 6.30
N GLY A 40 -4.69 -3.27 5.73
CA GLY A 40 -6.07 -3.18 6.21
C GLY A 40 -6.50 -4.53 6.78
N ASN A 41 -6.42 -4.68 8.09
CA ASN A 41 -6.83 -5.92 8.79
C ASN A 41 -8.22 -5.74 9.41
N PHE A 42 -9.20 -5.39 8.56
CA PHE A 42 -10.54 -5.03 9.00
C PHE A 42 -11.31 -6.24 9.52
N SER A 43 -11.04 -7.42 8.94
CA SER A 43 -11.70 -8.67 9.35
C SER A 43 -11.44 -9.08 10.80
N LEU A 44 -10.34 -8.60 11.41
CA LEU A 44 -10.02 -8.83 12.82
C LEU A 44 -10.42 -7.67 13.74
N ALA A 45 -11.02 -6.61 13.22
CA ALA A 45 -11.50 -5.49 14.03
C ALA A 45 -12.80 -5.87 14.79
N THR A 46 -13.10 -5.08 15.80
CA THR A 46 -14.34 -5.23 16.58
C THR A 46 -15.44 -4.34 15.98
N PRO A 47 -16.61 -4.86 15.65
CA PRO A 47 -17.73 -4.03 15.20
C PRO A 47 -18.08 -2.95 16.23
N GLY A 48 -18.31 -1.72 15.75
CA GLY A 48 -18.64 -0.57 16.60
C GLY A 48 -17.44 0.17 17.17
N GLU A 49 -16.21 -0.29 16.98
CA GLU A 49 -15.03 0.55 17.20
C GLU A 49 -15.02 1.71 16.19
N PRO A 50 -14.50 2.89 16.58
CA PRO A 50 -14.59 4.08 15.73
C PRO A 50 -13.79 3.96 14.44
N PHE A 51 -12.62 3.30 14.49
CA PHE A 51 -11.76 3.09 13.33
C PHE A 51 -10.93 1.82 13.46
N PRO A 52 -10.50 1.20 12.32
CA PRO A 52 -9.57 0.09 12.35
C PRO A 52 -8.22 0.50 12.95
N GLN A 53 -7.54 -0.41 13.60
CA GLN A 53 -6.24 -0.15 14.23
C GLN A 53 -5.21 0.40 13.21
N GLY A 54 -4.60 1.54 13.55
CA GLY A 54 -3.60 2.22 12.73
C GLY A 54 -4.17 3.09 11.61
N TRP A 55 -5.49 3.13 11.45
CA TRP A 55 -6.19 4.02 10.53
C TRP A 55 -6.67 5.28 11.24
N LYS A 56 -6.67 6.40 10.53
CA LYS A 56 -7.13 7.69 11.03
C LYS A 56 -8.01 8.39 10.00
N PRO A 57 -8.92 9.29 10.41
CA PRO A 57 -9.69 10.11 9.48
C PRO A 57 -8.80 10.93 8.55
N LEU A 58 -9.16 10.95 7.27
CA LEU A 58 -8.64 11.86 6.25
C LEU A 58 -9.71 12.91 5.99
N ILE A 59 -9.53 14.10 6.55
CA ILE A 59 -10.48 15.20 6.50
C ILE A 59 -9.96 16.29 5.57
N PHE A 60 -10.85 16.88 4.79
CA PHE A 60 -10.59 18.03 3.93
C PHE A 60 -11.24 19.27 4.52
N GLU A 61 -10.46 20.22 5.05
CA GLU A 61 -10.96 21.41 5.77
C GLU A 61 -11.99 22.26 4.99
N LYS A 62 -11.92 22.20 3.66
CA LYS A 62 -12.83 22.95 2.78
C LYS A 62 -14.16 22.25 2.52
N ILE A 63 -14.29 21.00 2.96
CA ILE A 63 -15.51 20.20 2.77
C ILE A 63 -16.11 19.92 4.14
N PRO A 64 -17.21 20.61 4.50
CA PRO A 64 -17.78 20.52 5.83
C PRO A 64 -18.50 19.20 6.12
N GLU A 65 -19.03 18.56 5.08
CA GLU A 65 -19.77 17.31 5.23
C GLU A 65 -18.83 16.11 5.01
N HIS A 66 -18.76 15.22 5.99
CA HIS A 66 -17.87 14.08 5.99
C HIS A 66 -18.62 12.78 5.73
N THR A 67 -17.99 11.89 5.01
CA THR A 67 -18.45 10.50 4.83
C THR A 67 -18.36 9.78 6.17
N GLN A 68 -19.41 9.07 6.53
CA GLN A 68 -19.47 8.22 7.72
C GLN A 68 -18.76 6.90 7.44
N TYR A 69 -17.90 6.47 8.37
CA TYR A 69 -17.20 5.17 8.33
C TYR A 69 -17.49 4.39 9.60
N ASP A 70 -17.99 3.17 9.44
CA ASP A 70 -18.31 2.28 10.55
C ASP A 70 -17.70 0.89 10.34
N LEU A 71 -17.21 0.27 11.40
CA LEU A 71 -16.86 -1.14 11.41
C LEU A 71 -18.13 -1.97 11.63
N VAL A 72 -18.53 -2.69 10.60
CA VAL A 72 -19.76 -3.50 10.62
C VAL A 72 -19.47 -4.95 10.26
N LYS A 73 -20.32 -5.85 10.72
CA LYS A 73 -20.31 -7.24 10.25
C LYS A 73 -21.11 -7.31 8.95
N ASP A 74 -20.45 -7.76 7.88
CA ASP A 74 -21.08 -8.08 6.60
C ASP A 74 -20.77 -9.55 6.27
N GLU A 75 -21.80 -10.34 6.04
CA GLU A 75 -21.70 -11.79 5.96
C GLU A 75 -21.02 -12.38 7.22
N GLN A 76 -19.82 -12.94 7.07
CA GLN A 76 -19.07 -13.61 8.15
C GLN A 76 -17.92 -12.76 8.70
N GLU A 77 -17.61 -11.61 8.07
CA GLU A 77 -16.42 -10.82 8.36
C GLU A 77 -16.76 -9.39 8.77
N VAL A 78 -15.87 -8.77 9.53
CA VAL A 78 -15.92 -7.34 9.82
C VAL A 78 -15.28 -6.58 8.66
N VAL A 79 -15.93 -5.49 8.26
CA VAL A 79 -15.52 -4.66 7.13
C VAL A 79 -15.73 -3.19 7.47
N VAL A 80 -15.12 -2.28 6.73
CA VAL A 80 -15.43 -0.86 6.82
C VAL A 80 -16.59 -0.56 5.89
N LYS A 81 -17.71 -0.08 6.44
CA LYS A 81 -18.83 0.49 5.70
C LYS A 81 -18.66 2.00 5.60
N ALA A 82 -18.76 2.53 4.40
CA ALA A 82 -18.73 3.96 4.10
C ALA A 82 -20.10 4.43 3.60
N ILE A 83 -20.61 5.52 4.15
CA ILE A 83 -21.87 6.16 3.74
C ILE A 83 -21.57 7.63 3.43
N SER A 84 -21.61 7.99 2.16
CA SER A 84 -21.46 9.37 1.70
C SER A 84 -22.80 9.97 1.30
N ARG A 85 -23.06 11.19 1.74
CA ARG A 85 -24.26 11.99 1.39
C ARG A 85 -23.83 13.42 1.08
N GLN A 86 -23.53 13.72 -0.18
CA GLN A 86 -22.99 15.01 -0.62
C GLN A 86 -21.74 15.42 0.17
N SER A 87 -20.93 14.42 0.54
CA SER A 87 -19.84 14.55 1.51
C SER A 87 -18.55 13.97 0.95
N SER A 88 -17.43 14.33 1.56
CA SER A 88 -16.13 13.80 1.19
C SER A 88 -15.22 13.70 2.41
N SER A 89 -14.72 12.54 2.67
CA SER A 89 -13.62 12.25 3.60
C SER A 89 -13.13 10.83 3.34
N GLY A 90 -12.07 10.41 4.02
CA GLY A 90 -11.53 9.07 3.92
C GLY A 90 -11.04 8.52 5.25
N LEU A 91 -10.54 7.31 5.21
CA LEU A 91 -9.67 6.75 6.23
C LEU A 91 -8.31 6.51 5.62
N THR A 92 -7.24 6.87 6.32
CA THR A 92 -5.86 6.72 5.85
C THR A 92 -5.00 6.01 6.87
N ARG A 93 -4.02 5.25 6.38
CA ARG A 93 -2.95 4.63 7.16
C ARG A 93 -1.60 4.99 6.56
N GLU A 94 -0.71 5.58 7.36
CA GLU A 94 0.68 5.80 7.02
C GLU A 94 1.46 4.49 7.09
N ILE A 95 2.29 4.24 6.10
CA ILE A 95 3.12 3.03 5.96
C ILE A 95 4.45 3.40 5.30
N SER A 96 5.40 2.47 5.27
CA SER A 96 6.59 2.57 4.44
C SER A 96 6.85 1.20 3.84
N ILE A 97 6.56 1.04 2.55
CA ILE A 97 6.70 -0.23 1.82
C ILE A 97 7.50 0.02 0.55
N ASP A 98 8.51 -0.83 0.30
CA ASP A 98 9.23 -0.84 -0.98
C ASP A 98 8.38 -1.59 -2.03
N PRO A 99 7.89 -0.90 -3.07
CA PRO A 99 7.09 -1.55 -4.11
C PRO A 99 7.92 -2.50 -5.01
N LYS A 100 9.25 -2.50 -4.91
CA LYS A 100 10.10 -3.51 -5.57
C LYS A 100 10.05 -4.84 -4.82
N GLU A 101 9.96 -4.79 -3.50
CA GLU A 101 9.85 -5.98 -2.66
C GLU A 101 8.40 -6.51 -2.60
N TYR A 102 7.42 -5.59 -2.49
CA TYR A 102 5.99 -5.90 -2.41
C TYR A 102 5.23 -5.22 -3.55
N PRO A 103 5.40 -5.68 -4.79
CA PRO A 103 4.79 -5.02 -5.95
C PRO A 103 3.29 -5.26 -6.11
N VAL A 104 2.72 -6.25 -5.44
CA VAL A 104 1.33 -6.64 -5.63
C VAL A 104 0.49 -6.17 -4.47
N ILE A 105 -0.58 -5.43 -4.76
CA ILE A 105 -1.62 -5.09 -3.79
C ILE A 105 -2.90 -5.86 -4.10
N LYS A 106 -3.53 -6.42 -3.07
CA LYS A 106 -4.82 -7.10 -3.14
C LYS A 106 -5.78 -6.48 -2.14
N TRP A 107 -7.01 -6.21 -2.58
CA TRP A 107 -8.10 -5.74 -1.72
C TRP A 107 -9.43 -6.28 -2.22
N ARG A 108 -10.49 -6.08 -1.45
CA ARG A 108 -11.85 -6.30 -1.91
C ARG A 108 -12.76 -5.16 -1.47
N TRP A 109 -13.76 -4.90 -2.28
CA TRP A 109 -14.78 -3.91 -2.04
C TRP A 109 -16.14 -4.34 -2.58
N LYS A 110 -17.18 -3.68 -2.08
CA LYS A 110 -18.54 -3.84 -2.54
C LYS A 110 -19.18 -2.46 -2.57
N VAL A 111 -19.97 -2.12 -3.60
CA VAL A 111 -20.74 -0.89 -3.68
C VAL A 111 -22.21 -1.21 -3.87
N GLU A 112 -23.10 -0.40 -3.27
CA GLU A 112 -24.55 -0.59 -3.39
C GLU A 112 -25.11 0.15 -4.61
N ASN A 113 -24.48 1.25 -5.02
CA ASN A 113 -24.92 2.09 -6.14
C ASN A 113 -23.75 2.78 -6.86
N ILE A 114 -23.98 3.17 -8.10
CA ILE A 114 -23.09 4.07 -8.86
C ILE A 114 -23.58 5.50 -8.76
N LEU A 115 -22.72 6.45 -9.17
CA LEU A 115 -23.05 7.87 -9.26
C LEU A 115 -23.42 8.22 -10.69
N GLN A 116 -24.65 8.70 -10.92
CA GLN A 116 -25.15 8.99 -12.27
C GLN A 116 -24.39 10.13 -12.95
N LYS A 117 -23.89 11.10 -12.16
CA LYS A 117 -23.12 12.25 -12.64
C LYS A 117 -21.62 12.02 -12.57
N GLY A 118 -21.15 10.89 -12.00
CA GLY A 118 -19.74 10.51 -11.95
C GLY A 118 -19.13 10.52 -13.35
N ASP A 119 -17.92 11.09 -13.48
CA ASP A 119 -17.21 11.21 -14.77
C ASP A 119 -15.73 11.48 -14.50
N VAL A 120 -14.89 10.49 -14.71
CA VAL A 120 -13.44 10.55 -14.44
C VAL A 120 -12.70 11.68 -15.18
N ALA A 121 -13.29 12.19 -16.28
CA ALA A 121 -12.69 13.24 -17.09
C ALA A 121 -13.07 14.67 -16.62
N LYS A 122 -13.96 14.82 -15.65
CA LYS A 122 -14.52 16.11 -15.27
C LYS A 122 -14.40 16.39 -13.76
N LYS A 123 -13.97 17.60 -13.40
CA LYS A 123 -13.94 18.06 -12.01
C LYS A 123 -15.29 17.94 -11.29
N SER A 124 -16.38 18.26 -11.98
CA SER A 124 -17.74 18.15 -11.43
C SER A 124 -18.24 16.73 -11.26
N GLY A 125 -17.53 15.75 -11.80
CA GLY A 125 -17.83 14.33 -11.71
C GLY A 125 -16.75 13.51 -11.01
N ASP A 126 -15.77 14.17 -10.35
CA ASP A 126 -14.66 13.50 -9.63
C ASP A 126 -15.13 12.95 -8.27
N ASP A 127 -16.19 12.18 -8.32
CA ASP A 127 -16.75 11.42 -7.20
C ASP A 127 -16.85 9.95 -7.55
N TYR A 128 -16.58 9.09 -6.58
CA TYR A 128 -16.64 7.64 -6.81
C TYR A 128 -17.25 6.93 -5.59
N PRO A 129 -18.09 5.92 -5.82
CA PRO A 129 -18.65 5.14 -4.71
C PRO A 129 -17.56 4.40 -3.91
N ALA A 130 -16.44 4.03 -4.56
CA ALA A 130 -15.29 3.45 -3.87
C ALA A 130 -13.97 3.85 -4.55
N ARG A 131 -13.01 4.24 -3.71
CA ARG A 131 -11.63 4.57 -4.09
C ARG A 131 -10.64 3.91 -3.15
N LEU A 132 -9.51 3.47 -3.71
CA LEU A 132 -8.32 3.07 -2.96
C LEU A 132 -7.13 3.89 -3.44
N TYR A 133 -6.62 4.75 -2.60
CA TYR A 133 -5.42 5.55 -2.85
C TYR A 133 -4.17 4.85 -2.35
N ILE A 134 -3.13 4.87 -3.16
CA ILE A 134 -1.76 4.52 -2.78
C ILE A 134 -0.91 5.75 -3.00
N THR A 135 -0.35 6.30 -1.92
CA THR A 135 0.50 7.49 -1.96
C THR A 135 1.97 7.11 -1.91
N PHE A 136 2.82 7.92 -2.52
CA PHE A 136 4.26 7.67 -2.65
C PHE A 136 5.06 8.75 -1.95
N GLN A 137 6.20 8.36 -1.36
CA GLN A 137 7.09 9.27 -0.64
C GLN A 137 7.67 10.31 -1.59
N TYR A 138 7.82 11.54 -1.06
CA TYR A 138 8.59 12.55 -1.72
C TYR A 138 10.07 12.19 -1.69
N ASP A 139 10.67 12.08 -2.86
CA ASP A 139 12.12 11.93 -3.04
C ASP A 139 12.67 13.16 -3.74
N SER A 140 13.50 13.93 -3.04
CA SER A 140 14.09 15.16 -3.58
C SER A 140 15.04 14.93 -4.75
N SER A 141 15.48 13.69 -5.00
CA SER A 141 16.33 13.33 -6.13
C SER A 141 15.55 13.17 -7.44
N GLN A 142 14.22 12.93 -7.33
CA GLN A 142 13.33 12.70 -8.47
C GLN A 142 12.58 13.95 -8.93
N VAL A 143 12.80 15.09 -8.31
CA VAL A 143 12.07 16.32 -8.63
C VAL A 143 13.01 17.44 -9.07
N GLY A 144 12.53 18.28 -10.00
CA GLY A 144 13.26 19.45 -10.47
C GLY A 144 13.41 20.53 -9.40
N PHE A 145 14.36 21.46 -9.61
CA PHE A 145 14.71 22.51 -8.65
C PHE A 145 13.51 23.32 -8.14
N PHE A 146 12.64 23.78 -9.03
CA PHE A 146 11.46 24.58 -8.66
C PHE A 146 10.44 23.77 -7.85
N GLU A 147 10.25 22.52 -8.19
CA GLU A 147 9.39 21.61 -7.44
C GLU A 147 9.94 21.33 -6.05
N LYS A 148 11.24 21.07 -5.96
CA LYS A 148 11.93 20.90 -4.67
C LYS A 148 11.70 22.09 -3.76
N ALA A 149 11.86 23.32 -4.26
CA ALA A 149 11.61 24.53 -3.48
C ALA A 149 10.15 24.62 -2.98
N LYS A 150 9.18 24.19 -3.79
CA LYS A 150 7.77 24.11 -3.41
C LYS A 150 7.53 23.09 -2.28
N PHE A 151 8.10 21.90 -2.37
CA PHE A 151 7.99 20.87 -1.34
C PHE A 151 8.66 21.29 -0.03
N GLU A 152 9.83 21.94 -0.09
CA GLU A 152 10.49 22.51 1.10
C GLU A 152 9.63 23.58 1.79
N THR A 153 8.95 24.42 1.00
CA THR A 153 8.02 25.42 1.56
C THR A 153 6.82 24.75 2.25
N ILE A 154 6.26 23.71 1.64
CA ILE A 154 5.15 22.97 2.23
C ILE A 154 5.60 22.27 3.53
N LYS A 155 6.77 21.65 3.53
CA LYS A 155 7.34 21.03 4.75
C LYS A 155 7.55 22.06 5.86
N LEU A 156 8.03 23.27 5.52
CA LEU A 156 8.24 24.34 6.49
C LEU A 156 6.91 24.76 7.13
N LEU A 157 5.81 24.81 6.36
CA LEU A 157 4.50 25.23 6.83
C LEU A 157 3.73 24.13 7.58
N TYR A 158 3.88 22.86 7.16
CA TYR A 158 3.06 21.75 7.66
C TYR A 158 3.87 20.68 8.42
N GLY A 159 5.20 20.86 8.55
CA GLY A 159 6.07 19.96 9.30
C GLY A 159 6.47 18.66 8.57
N GLN A 160 5.86 18.38 7.42
CA GLN A 160 6.14 17.16 6.63
C GLN A 160 6.02 17.43 5.13
N TYR A 161 6.68 16.61 4.33
CA TYR A 161 6.49 16.62 2.90
C TYR A 161 5.15 16.00 2.52
N PRO A 162 4.41 16.60 1.57
CA PRO A 162 3.27 15.91 0.97
C PRO A 162 3.78 14.73 0.10
N PRO A 163 2.92 13.74 -0.19
CA PRO A 163 3.22 12.71 -1.17
C PRO A 163 3.61 13.33 -2.53
N ILE A 164 4.59 12.71 -3.22
CA ILE A 164 4.99 13.16 -4.57
C ILE A 164 3.88 12.92 -5.59
N GLY A 165 3.11 11.86 -5.41
CA GLY A 165 2.00 11.48 -6.26
C GLY A 165 1.18 10.35 -5.64
N ALA A 166 0.12 9.96 -6.32
CA ALA A 166 -0.71 8.84 -5.92
C ALA A 166 -1.27 8.08 -7.12
N ILE A 167 -1.48 6.78 -6.94
CA ILE A 167 -2.38 5.98 -7.76
C ILE A 167 -3.71 5.89 -7.01
N ASN A 168 -4.79 6.08 -7.74
CA ASN A 168 -6.14 5.97 -7.22
C ASN A 168 -6.91 4.91 -8.01
N TYR A 169 -7.10 3.75 -7.42
CA TYR A 169 -7.97 2.72 -7.98
C TYR A 169 -9.41 3.08 -7.67
N ILE A 170 -10.27 3.07 -8.70
CA ILE A 170 -11.64 3.57 -8.59
C ILE A 170 -12.66 2.56 -9.12
N TRP A 171 -13.83 2.57 -8.48
CA TRP A 171 -15.06 2.06 -9.07
C TRP A 171 -15.75 3.22 -9.80
N GLU A 172 -15.71 3.22 -11.11
CA GLU A 172 -16.20 4.31 -11.97
C GLU A 172 -17.63 4.01 -12.43
N SER A 173 -18.36 5.02 -12.86
CA SER A 173 -19.76 4.89 -13.24
C SER A 173 -19.97 4.56 -14.73
N LYS A 174 -19.10 5.06 -15.62
CA LYS A 174 -19.29 5.04 -17.08
C LYS A 174 -18.07 4.59 -17.87
N SER A 175 -16.88 5.04 -17.47
CA SER A 175 -15.65 4.76 -18.20
C SER A 175 -15.29 3.29 -18.13
N PRO A 176 -14.76 2.69 -19.20
CA PRO A 176 -14.44 1.26 -19.24
C PRO A 176 -13.38 0.87 -18.20
N ILE A 177 -13.47 -0.37 -17.70
CA ILE A 177 -12.40 -0.99 -16.90
C ILE A 177 -11.09 -0.95 -17.71
N GLY A 178 -9.98 -0.63 -17.04
CA GLY A 178 -8.66 -0.46 -17.66
C GLY A 178 -8.37 0.96 -18.15
N THR A 179 -9.32 1.90 -18.06
CA THR A 179 -9.06 3.32 -18.31
C THR A 179 -8.05 3.84 -17.29
N ILE A 180 -7.03 4.56 -17.78
CA ILE A 180 -6.00 5.21 -16.96
C ILE A 180 -5.93 6.66 -17.42
N VAL A 181 -6.18 7.60 -16.52
CA VAL A 181 -6.18 9.03 -16.82
C VAL A 181 -5.65 9.83 -15.63
N PRO A 182 -5.05 11.01 -15.85
CA PRO A 182 -4.73 11.90 -14.74
C PRO A 182 -6.02 12.38 -14.06
N ASN A 183 -5.94 12.66 -12.76
CA ASN A 183 -7.04 13.28 -12.02
C ASN A 183 -7.32 14.68 -12.59
N PRO A 184 -8.59 15.12 -12.75
CA PRO A 184 -8.92 16.39 -13.35
C PRO A 184 -8.45 17.64 -12.58
N TYR A 185 -8.00 17.48 -11.33
CA TYR A 185 -7.46 18.57 -10.51
C TYR A 185 -5.94 18.63 -10.52
N THR A 186 -5.24 17.51 -10.79
CA THR A 186 -3.78 17.41 -10.69
C THR A 186 -3.25 16.25 -11.52
N ASP A 187 -2.08 16.47 -12.14
CA ASP A 187 -1.30 15.46 -12.85
C ASP A 187 -0.47 14.55 -11.92
N ARG A 188 -0.50 14.82 -10.61
CA ARG A 188 0.18 14.03 -9.60
C ARG A 188 -0.63 12.83 -9.09
N VAL A 189 -1.86 12.69 -9.51
CA VAL A 189 -2.74 11.57 -9.18
C VAL A 189 -3.26 10.96 -10.47
N TYR A 190 -3.08 9.65 -10.63
CA TYR A 190 -3.64 8.91 -11.75
C TYR A 190 -4.77 8.02 -11.29
N MET A 191 -5.87 8.08 -12.04
CA MET A 191 -7.06 7.28 -11.83
C MET A 191 -6.97 6.00 -12.64
N PHE A 192 -7.14 4.87 -11.99
CA PHE A 192 -7.17 3.54 -12.59
C PHE A 192 -8.56 2.96 -12.40
N VAL A 193 -9.33 2.84 -13.46
CA VAL A 193 -10.66 2.23 -13.42
C VAL A 193 -10.51 0.71 -13.30
N THR A 194 -10.73 0.17 -12.11
CA THR A 194 -10.65 -1.28 -11.88
C THR A 194 -12.03 -1.93 -11.89
N GLN A 195 -13.08 -1.17 -11.53
CA GLN A 195 -14.48 -1.56 -11.73
C GLN A 195 -15.26 -0.43 -12.37
N SER A 196 -16.36 -0.77 -13.07
CA SER A 196 -17.19 0.21 -13.75
C SER A 196 -18.65 -0.23 -13.86
N GLY A 197 -19.55 0.76 -13.75
CA GLY A 197 -20.98 0.57 -13.93
C GLY A 197 -21.64 -0.29 -12.86
N SER A 198 -22.86 -0.75 -13.16
CA SER A 198 -23.77 -1.37 -12.20
C SER A 198 -23.79 -2.90 -12.20
N ALA A 199 -23.03 -3.56 -13.08
CA ALA A 199 -23.14 -5.01 -13.28
C ALA A 199 -22.77 -5.84 -12.04
N LYS A 200 -21.93 -5.31 -11.15
CA LYS A 200 -21.45 -6.01 -9.93
C LYS A 200 -21.90 -5.33 -8.63
N LEU A 201 -22.94 -4.50 -8.68
CA LEU A 201 -23.51 -3.89 -7.47
C LEU A 201 -23.94 -4.98 -6.47
N ASN A 202 -23.78 -4.67 -5.17
CA ASN A 202 -24.07 -5.57 -4.05
C ASN A 202 -23.30 -6.90 -4.04
N GLN A 203 -22.21 -6.98 -4.82
CA GLN A 203 -21.33 -8.15 -4.84
C GLN A 203 -19.93 -7.75 -4.35
N TRP A 204 -19.33 -8.62 -3.56
CA TRP A 204 -17.91 -8.49 -3.22
C TRP A 204 -17.05 -8.74 -4.45
N VAL A 205 -16.23 -7.75 -4.79
CA VAL A 205 -15.25 -7.84 -5.87
C VAL A 205 -13.86 -7.78 -5.26
N THR A 206 -13.03 -8.76 -5.59
CA THR A 206 -11.62 -8.78 -5.23
C THR A 206 -10.80 -8.24 -6.39
N GLU A 207 -9.91 -7.31 -6.08
CA GLU A 207 -8.95 -6.74 -7.00
C GLU A 207 -7.54 -7.17 -6.62
N GLU A 208 -6.70 -7.35 -7.62
CA GLU A 208 -5.27 -7.55 -7.46
C GLU A 208 -4.53 -6.77 -8.55
N ARG A 209 -3.56 -5.93 -8.14
CA ARG A 209 -2.83 -5.05 -9.04
C ARG A 209 -1.34 -5.10 -8.76
N ASN A 210 -0.53 -5.02 -9.81
CA ASN A 210 0.90 -4.76 -9.67
C ASN A 210 1.12 -3.24 -9.59
N ILE A 211 1.29 -2.74 -8.36
CA ILE A 211 1.43 -1.31 -8.08
C ILE A 211 2.73 -0.73 -8.66
N TYR A 212 3.79 -1.53 -8.75
CA TYR A 212 5.04 -1.13 -9.34
C TYR A 212 4.87 -0.83 -10.83
N GLU A 213 4.24 -1.73 -11.57
CA GLU A 213 3.97 -1.56 -13.00
C GLU A 213 2.92 -0.47 -13.27
N ASP A 214 1.91 -0.35 -12.40
CA ASP A 214 0.91 0.70 -12.52
C ASP A 214 1.53 2.09 -12.33
N TYR A 215 2.47 2.24 -11.39
CA TYR A 215 3.20 3.50 -11.20
C TYR A 215 4.05 3.85 -12.44
N LYS A 216 4.80 2.89 -12.96
CA LYS A 216 5.58 3.11 -14.20
C LYS A 216 4.72 3.51 -15.38
N LYS A 217 3.54 2.91 -15.49
CA LYS A 217 2.56 3.22 -16.54
C LYS A 217 2.01 4.65 -16.41
N ALA A 218 1.79 5.10 -15.18
CA ALA A 218 1.26 6.42 -14.88
C ALA A 218 2.30 7.54 -15.04
N PHE A 219 3.49 7.33 -14.47
CA PHE A 219 4.50 8.39 -14.29
C PHE A 219 5.73 8.24 -15.19
N GLY A 220 5.94 7.07 -15.82
CA GLY A 220 7.07 6.82 -16.72
C GLY A 220 8.40 6.52 -16.03
N GLU A 221 8.40 6.36 -14.72
CA GLU A 221 9.57 6.14 -13.88
C GLU A 221 9.34 5.05 -12.82
N ASP A 222 10.39 4.59 -12.16
CA ASP A 222 10.29 3.62 -11.06
C ASP A 222 9.64 4.28 -9.83
N PRO A 223 8.73 3.58 -9.12
CA PRO A 223 8.08 4.13 -7.94
C PRO A 223 9.06 4.32 -6.78
N PRO A 224 8.95 5.43 -6.04
CA PRO A 224 9.54 5.54 -4.72
C PRO A 224 8.78 4.67 -3.71
N HIS A 225 9.22 4.65 -2.44
CA HIS A 225 8.50 3.94 -1.39
C HIS A 225 7.05 4.42 -1.29
N ILE A 226 6.15 3.48 -1.02
CA ILE A 226 4.76 3.78 -0.68
C ILE A 226 4.76 4.44 0.69
N SER A 227 4.07 5.58 0.82
CA SER A 227 3.96 6.35 2.07
C SER A 227 2.63 6.16 2.79
N GLY A 228 1.59 5.71 2.09
CA GLY A 228 0.29 5.53 2.69
C GLY A 228 -0.73 4.84 1.81
N VAL A 229 -1.77 4.35 2.46
CA VAL A 229 -2.98 3.82 1.83
C VAL A 229 -4.18 4.56 2.39
N ALA A 230 -5.14 4.91 1.53
CA ALA A 230 -6.40 5.47 1.98
C ALA A 230 -7.58 4.87 1.23
N ILE A 231 -8.69 4.65 1.94
CA ILE A 231 -9.99 4.34 1.36
C ILE A 231 -10.88 5.57 1.41
N MET A 232 -11.68 5.75 0.36
CA MET A 232 -12.54 6.93 0.26
C MET A 232 -13.81 6.63 -0.52
N THR A 233 -14.92 7.19 -0.06
CA THR A 233 -16.21 7.23 -0.74
C THR A 233 -16.68 8.67 -0.69
N ASP A 234 -16.92 9.28 -1.84
CA ASP A 234 -17.24 10.71 -1.93
C ASP A 234 -18.33 11.01 -2.94
N THR A 235 -19.09 12.05 -2.69
CA THR A 235 -20.25 12.48 -3.46
C THR A 235 -20.48 13.98 -3.40
N ASP A 236 -19.44 14.74 -3.01
CA ASP A 236 -19.57 16.18 -2.79
C ASP A 236 -19.61 17.00 -4.09
N ASN A 237 -18.94 16.51 -5.16
CA ASN A 237 -18.98 17.18 -6.47
C ASN A 237 -20.31 16.92 -7.19
N THR A 238 -20.80 15.69 -7.20
CA THR A 238 -22.01 15.25 -7.88
C THR A 238 -23.30 15.61 -7.13
N LYS A 239 -23.20 15.84 -5.81
CA LYS A 239 -24.33 16.04 -4.89
C LYS A 239 -25.27 14.82 -4.81
N GLU A 240 -24.68 13.64 -4.95
CA GLU A 240 -25.38 12.36 -4.86
C GLU A 240 -25.13 11.68 -3.49
N SER A 241 -25.39 10.40 -3.42
CA SER A 241 -25.07 9.55 -2.25
C SER A 241 -24.51 8.23 -2.70
N ALA A 242 -23.62 7.65 -1.90
CA ALA A 242 -23.05 6.34 -2.15
C ALA A 242 -22.91 5.53 -0.86
N VAL A 243 -23.01 4.21 -1.00
CA VAL A 243 -22.68 3.25 0.05
C VAL A 243 -21.67 2.25 -0.49
N ALA A 244 -20.56 2.11 0.23
CA ALA A 244 -19.53 1.14 -0.10
C ALA A 244 -19.04 0.37 1.12
N TYR A 245 -18.39 -0.75 0.87
CA TYR A 245 -17.76 -1.59 1.87
C TYR A 245 -16.34 -1.93 1.43
N TYR A 246 -15.41 -1.91 2.38
CA TYR A 246 -14.01 -2.23 2.15
C TYR A 246 -13.60 -3.38 3.05
N GLY A 247 -13.09 -4.44 2.44
CA GLY A 247 -12.47 -5.57 3.14
C GLY A 247 -10.95 -5.40 3.25
N ASP A 248 -10.29 -6.45 3.68
CA ASP A 248 -8.85 -6.42 3.96
C ASP A 248 -7.99 -5.97 2.77
N ILE A 249 -6.88 -5.29 3.08
CA ILE A 249 -5.92 -4.77 2.12
C ILE A 249 -4.55 -5.36 2.44
N VAL A 250 -3.94 -6.04 1.46
CA VAL A 250 -2.71 -6.80 1.62
C VAL A 250 -1.73 -6.47 0.51
N PHE A 251 -0.48 -6.21 0.87
CA PHE A 251 0.64 -6.20 -0.08
C PHE A 251 1.33 -7.54 -0.08
N LYS A 252 1.83 -7.98 -1.24
CA LYS A 252 2.46 -9.28 -1.44
C LYS A 252 3.76 -9.13 -2.22
N LYS A 253 4.72 -9.99 -1.90
CA LYS A 253 5.85 -10.22 -2.78
C LYS A 253 5.38 -10.78 -4.12
N SER A 254 6.13 -10.49 -5.18
CA SER A 254 5.93 -11.19 -6.44
C SER A 254 6.20 -12.69 -6.22
N VAL A 255 5.29 -13.51 -6.67
CA VAL A 255 5.60 -14.96 -6.78
C VAL A 255 6.73 -15.06 -7.80
N LYS A 256 7.92 -15.46 -7.37
CA LYS A 256 8.99 -15.83 -8.30
C LYS A 256 8.48 -17.07 -9.02
N GLU A 257 8.16 -16.93 -10.32
CA GLU A 257 7.98 -18.06 -11.21
C GLU A 257 9.27 -18.88 -11.33
#